data_7055e6beeca50cbb390df9d943defcc2
#
_entry.id   7055e6beeca50cbb390df9d943defcc2
#
_cell.length_a   1.000
_cell.length_b   1.000
_cell.length_c   1.000
_cell.angle_alpha   90.00
_cell.angle_beta   90.00
_cell.angle_gamma   90.00
#
_symmetry.space_group_name_H-M   'P 1'
#
loop_
_entity.id
_entity.type
_entity.pdbx_description
1 polymer ?
#
loop_
_entity_poly.entity_id
_entity_poly.type
_entity_poly.pdbx_seq_one_letter_code
_entity_poly.pdbx_strand_id
1 'polypeptide(L)'
;KKLGVPDVFGETGFTPPERLWARPTLELNGIWGGYQGEGTKTVLPAKAYAKITCRLVADQKPDQIYMLLKQHIQEHTPRGVTTDISRLPGSAEPFLVPSGHNSSQIAAEILSEVYGKAPYNVRIGGSIPVMSMLLKELGVHATVFAFGLNDEKIHAPNEFFRLSSFRRGQEAYC
;
A
#
# COMPACT_ATOMS: atom_id res chain seq x y z
N LYS A 1 -12.77 -4.68 -15.66
CA LYS A 1 -13.41 -3.60 -16.47
C LYS A 1 -13.06 -2.19 -15.97
N LYS A 2 -12.94 -1.96 -14.64
CA LYS A 2 -12.64 -0.61 -14.10
C LYS A 2 -11.22 -0.11 -14.41
N LEU A 3 -10.25 -1.01 -14.61
CA LEU A 3 -8.85 -0.65 -14.88
C LEU A 3 -8.55 -0.49 -16.39
N GLY A 4 -9.48 -0.83 -17.27
CA GLY A 4 -9.25 -0.75 -18.72
C GLY A 4 -8.22 -1.74 -19.27
N VAL A 5 -7.81 -2.72 -18.48
CA VAL A 5 -6.87 -3.78 -18.91
C VAL A 5 -7.63 -5.05 -19.29
N PRO A 6 -7.13 -5.82 -20.27
CA PRO A 6 -7.78 -7.03 -20.73
C PRO A 6 -7.74 -8.15 -19.69
N ASP A 7 -6.70 -8.20 -18.88
CA ASP A 7 -6.51 -9.23 -17.85
C ASP A 7 -5.72 -8.69 -16.66
N VAL A 8 -5.70 -9.44 -15.55
CA VAL A 8 -4.96 -9.13 -14.34
C VAL A 8 -3.88 -10.18 -14.10
N PHE A 9 -2.64 -9.73 -13.92
CA PHE A 9 -1.50 -10.56 -13.60
C PHE A 9 -1.17 -10.47 -12.11
N GLY A 10 -0.55 -11.50 -11.55
CA GLY A 10 -0.06 -11.49 -10.17
C GLY A 10 0.08 -12.90 -9.59
N GLU A 11 0.28 -12.97 -8.29
CA GLU A 11 0.54 -14.21 -7.54
C GLU A 11 -0.59 -15.24 -7.73
N THR A 12 -0.22 -16.46 -8.11
CA THR A 12 -1.17 -17.56 -8.32
C THR A 12 -1.81 -17.98 -7.00
N GLY A 13 -3.08 -18.36 -7.04
CA GLY A 13 -3.84 -18.83 -5.87
C GLY A 13 -4.50 -17.71 -5.06
N PHE A 14 -4.29 -16.44 -5.40
CA PHE A 14 -4.93 -15.29 -4.75
C PHE A 14 -5.76 -14.48 -5.73
N THR A 15 -6.95 -14.09 -5.30
CA THR A 15 -7.79 -13.14 -6.04
C THR A 15 -7.19 -11.72 -6.05
N PRO A 16 -7.54 -10.85 -7.01
CA PRO A 16 -7.05 -9.47 -7.02
C PRO A 16 -7.27 -8.70 -5.69
N PRO A 17 -8.41 -8.78 -5.01
CA PRO A 17 -8.56 -8.17 -3.68
C PRO A 17 -7.61 -8.75 -2.64
N GLU A 18 -7.42 -10.05 -2.58
CA GLU A 18 -6.50 -10.67 -1.62
C GLU A 18 -5.05 -10.25 -1.86
N ARG A 19 -4.64 -10.13 -3.12
CA ARG A 19 -3.31 -9.60 -3.47
C ARG A 19 -3.12 -8.17 -2.96
N LEU A 20 -4.12 -7.31 -3.15
CA LEU A 20 -4.07 -5.91 -2.71
C LEU A 20 -4.10 -5.75 -1.19
N TRP A 21 -4.77 -6.65 -0.48
CA TRP A 21 -5.06 -6.50 0.95
C TRP A 21 -4.12 -7.27 1.87
N ALA A 22 -3.64 -8.43 1.42
CA ALA A 22 -2.98 -9.38 2.30
C ALA A 22 -1.64 -9.92 1.77
N ARG A 23 -1.25 -9.56 0.55
CA ARG A 23 0.03 -10.00 -0.01
C ARG A 23 1.02 -8.84 -0.12
N PRO A 24 2.31 -9.09 0.16
CA PRO A 24 3.33 -8.07 -0.01
C PRO A 24 3.55 -7.78 -1.49
N THR A 25 4.00 -6.56 -1.79
CA THR A 25 4.35 -6.17 -3.15
C THR A 25 5.76 -5.61 -3.22
N LEU A 26 6.37 -5.74 -4.40
CA LEU A 26 7.59 -5.04 -4.78
C LEU A 26 7.32 -4.36 -6.13
N GLU A 27 7.42 -3.05 -6.15
CA GLU A 27 7.05 -2.24 -7.31
C GLU A 27 8.23 -1.40 -7.77
N LEU A 28 8.50 -1.43 -9.07
CA LEU A 28 9.46 -0.55 -9.73
C LEU A 28 8.75 0.74 -10.13
N ASN A 29 8.83 1.75 -9.29
CA ASN A 29 8.15 3.04 -9.50
C ASN A 29 8.85 3.95 -10.49
N GLY A 30 10.10 3.66 -10.83
CA GLY A 30 10.85 4.39 -11.82
C GLY A 30 12.07 3.60 -12.26
N ILE A 31 12.34 3.63 -13.56
CA ILE A 31 13.55 3.08 -14.16
C ILE A 31 14.03 4.13 -15.16
N TRP A 32 15.30 4.51 -15.11
CA TRP A 32 15.87 5.45 -16.06
C TRP A 32 17.37 5.22 -16.24
N GLY A 33 17.86 5.71 -17.34
CA GLY A 33 19.27 5.62 -17.73
C GLY A 33 19.41 5.80 -19.24
N GLY A 34 20.62 6.02 -19.71
CA GLY A 34 20.88 6.24 -21.12
C GLY A 34 20.36 7.57 -21.65
N TYR A 35 20.34 7.69 -22.97
CA TYR A 35 19.87 8.86 -23.69
C TYR A 35 18.34 8.83 -23.80
N GLN A 36 17.68 9.90 -23.38
CA GLN A 36 16.22 10.05 -23.36
C GLN A 36 15.73 11.21 -24.24
N GLY A 37 16.63 11.85 -25.00
CA GLY A 37 16.25 12.91 -25.93
C GLY A 37 15.71 12.36 -27.24
N GLU A 38 15.28 13.26 -28.14
CA GLU A 38 14.81 12.91 -29.47
C GLU A 38 15.94 12.33 -30.33
N GLY A 39 15.63 11.34 -31.20
CA GLY A 39 16.58 10.64 -32.04
C GLY A 39 17.33 9.52 -31.32
N THR A 40 18.46 9.10 -31.93
CA THR A 40 19.29 7.99 -31.44
C THR A 40 20.70 8.46 -31.02
N LYS A 41 21.29 7.80 -30.04
CA LYS A 41 22.68 8.02 -29.66
C LYS A 41 23.37 6.68 -29.48
N THR A 42 24.50 6.49 -30.19
CA THR A 42 25.24 5.23 -30.21
C THR A 42 26.20 5.04 -29.02
N VAL A 43 25.81 5.51 -27.85
CA VAL A 43 26.63 5.44 -26.63
C VAL A 43 25.90 4.58 -25.60
N LEU A 44 26.60 3.60 -25.03
CA LEU A 44 26.11 2.83 -23.90
C LEU A 44 26.14 3.68 -22.62
N PRO A 45 25.08 3.69 -21.82
CA PRO A 45 25.04 4.45 -20.59
C PRO A 45 25.99 3.86 -19.55
N ALA A 46 26.70 4.73 -18.83
CA ALA A 46 27.55 4.33 -17.71
C ALA A 46 26.75 4.09 -16.42
N LYS A 47 25.53 4.59 -16.34
CA LYS A 47 24.68 4.50 -15.15
C LYS A 47 23.23 4.20 -15.52
N ALA A 48 22.58 3.39 -14.70
CA ALA A 48 21.12 3.17 -14.73
C ALA A 48 20.60 3.23 -13.29
N TYR A 49 19.33 3.60 -13.14
CA TYR A 49 18.72 3.83 -11.84
C TYR A 49 17.34 3.16 -11.79
N ALA A 50 16.96 2.73 -10.60
CA ALA A 50 15.61 2.28 -10.30
C ALA A 50 15.14 2.84 -8.97
N LYS A 51 13.85 3.14 -8.87
CA LYS A 51 13.14 3.40 -7.62
C LYS A 51 12.25 2.22 -7.33
N ILE A 52 12.35 1.71 -6.10
CA ILE A 52 11.62 0.53 -5.66
C ILE A 52 10.81 0.91 -4.42
N THR A 53 9.55 0.51 -4.37
CA THR A 53 8.74 0.52 -3.15
C THR A 53 8.25 -0.90 -2.85
N CYS A 54 8.13 -1.20 -1.57
CA CYS A 54 7.56 -2.46 -1.10
C CYS A 54 6.39 -2.13 -0.18
N ARG A 55 5.22 -2.72 -0.45
CA ARG A 55 4.16 -2.80 0.55
C ARG A 55 4.37 -4.03 1.39
N LEU A 56 4.38 -3.83 2.68
CA LEU A 56 4.61 -4.88 3.65
C LEU A 56 3.27 -5.39 4.20
N VAL A 57 3.28 -6.64 4.63
CA VAL A 57 2.16 -7.28 5.34
C VAL A 57 2.53 -7.56 6.78
N ALA A 58 1.58 -8.01 7.59
CA ALA A 58 1.83 -8.38 8.98
C ALA A 58 3.06 -9.30 9.12
N ASP A 59 3.80 -9.14 10.20
CA ASP A 59 5.03 -9.87 10.54
C ASP A 59 6.27 -9.54 9.68
N GLN A 60 6.17 -8.64 8.72
CA GLN A 60 7.31 -8.10 7.99
C GLN A 60 7.82 -6.81 8.64
N LYS A 61 9.16 -6.67 8.71
CA LYS A 61 9.81 -5.48 9.24
C LYS A 61 10.55 -4.73 8.13
N PRO A 62 10.39 -3.40 8.01
CA PRO A 62 11.03 -2.61 6.95
C PRO A 62 12.53 -2.81 6.85
N ASP A 63 13.23 -2.87 7.99
CA ASP A 63 14.69 -3.05 8.02
C ASP A 63 15.10 -4.42 7.47
N GLN A 64 14.34 -5.45 7.80
CA GLN A 64 14.58 -6.81 7.34
C GLN A 64 14.37 -6.93 5.83
N ILE A 65 13.29 -6.36 5.32
CA ILE A 65 13.02 -6.35 3.87
C ILE A 65 14.06 -5.55 3.11
N TYR A 66 14.50 -4.40 3.65
CA TYR A 66 15.60 -3.62 3.06
C TYR A 66 16.90 -4.44 2.97
N MET A 67 17.26 -5.16 4.03
CA MET A 67 18.48 -5.99 4.03
C MET A 67 18.40 -7.14 3.03
N LEU A 68 17.25 -7.83 2.97
CA LEU A 68 17.03 -8.90 2.01
C LEU A 68 17.09 -8.40 0.56
N LEU A 69 16.47 -7.26 0.27
CA LEU A 69 16.53 -6.65 -1.06
C LEU A 69 17.95 -6.24 -1.43
N LYS A 70 18.68 -5.62 -0.50
CA LYS A 70 20.08 -5.23 -0.70
C LYS A 70 20.95 -6.45 -1.00
N GLN A 71 20.81 -7.50 -0.22
CA GLN A 71 21.54 -8.75 -0.43
C GLN A 71 21.22 -9.34 -1.80
N HIS A 72 19.95 -9.45 -2.16
CA HIS A 72 19.52 -9.98 -3.45
C HIS A 72 20.12 -9.20 -4.63
N ILE A 73 20.10 -7.87 -4.58
CA ILE A 73 20.69 -7.02 -5.62
C ILE A 73 22.20 -7.25 -5.72
N GLN A 74 22.91 -7.33 -4.58
CA GLN A 74 24.35 -7.55 -4.56
C GLN A 74 24.74 -8.92 -5.14
N GLU A 75 24.01 -9.97 -4.79
CA GLU A 75 24.22 -11.33 -5.30
C GLU A 75 24.00 -11.46 -6.81
N HIS A 76 23.11 -10.65 -7.37
CA HIS A 76 22.76 -10.68 -8.79
C HIS A 76 23.46 -9.56 -9.60
N THR A 77 24.36 -8.79 -8.98
CA THR A 77 25.10 -7.75 -9.68
C THR A 77 26.16 -8.36 -10.61
N PRO A 78 26.14 -8.07 -11.93
CA PRO A 78 27.08 -8.61 -12.87
C PRO A 78 28.52 -8.17 -12.58
N ARG A 79 29.49 -8.95 -13.03
CA ARG A 79 30.91 -8.56 -12.96
C ARG A 79 31.15 -7.24 -13.69
N GLY A 80 31.94 -6.35 -13.08
CA GLY A 80 32.28 -5.04 -13.65
C GLY A 80 31.23 -3.97 -13.43
N VAL A 81 30.14 -4.29 -12.72
CA VAL A 81 29.11 -3.32 -12.30
C VAL A 81 29.23 -3.10 -10.80
N THR A 82 29.05 -1.86 -10.35
CA THR A 82 28.90 -1.51 -8.94
C THR A 82 27.48 -1.02 -8.69
N THR A 83 26.92 -1.43 -7.57
CA THR A 83 25.57 -0.99 -7.14
C THR A 83 25.69 -0.13 -5.89
N ASP A 84 24.97 0.99 -5.88
CA ASP A 84 24.75 1.81 -4.71
C ASP A 84 23.26 1.75 -4.36
N ILE A 85 22.94 1.36 -3.14
CA ILE A 85 21.59 1.12 -2.68
C ILE A 85 21.33 1.97 -1.44
N SER A 86 20.51 2.98 -1.59
CA SER A 86 20.12 3.87 -0.52
C SER A 86 18.65 3.69 -0.15
N ARG A 87 18.34 3.78 1.12
CA ARG A 87 16.97 3.78 1.63
C ARG A 87 16.48 5.21 1.76
N LEU A 88 15.32 5.48 1.20
CA LEU A 88 14.63 6.75 1.37
C LEU A 88 13.88 6.78 2.72
N PRO A 89 13.69 7.96 3.33
CA PRO A 89 12.87 8.09 4.53
C PRO A 89 11.40 7.78 4.27
N GLY A 90 10.62 7.54 5.33
CA GLY A 90 9.15 7.37 5.23
C GLY A 90 8.68 5.92 5.26
N SER A 91 9.49 4.99 5.80
CA SER A 91 9.00 3.63 6.04
C SER A 91 8.16 3.53 7.32
N ALA A 92 7.16 2.65 7.31
CA ALA A 92 6.34 2.31 8.45
C ALA A 92 6.17 0.80 8.58
N GLU A 93 5.98 0.32 9.79
CA GLU A 93 5.64 -1.08 10.03
C GLU A 93 4.18 -1.36 9.61
N PRO A 94 3.88 -2.56 9.13
CA PRO A 94 2.51 -2.98 8.89
C PRO A 94 1.69 -2.96 10.19
N PHE A 95 0.41 -2.71 10.06
CA PHE A 95 -0.51 -2.71 11.18
C PHE A 95 -1.67 -3.68 10.91
N LEU A 96 -2.00 -4.49 11.88
CA LEU A 96 -3.12 -5.43 11.82
C LEU A 96 -3.92 -5.37 13.12
N VAL A 97 -5.20 -5.07 13.03
CA VAL A 97 -6.13 -5.22 14.16
C VAL A 97 -6.44 -6.70 14.33
N PRO A 98 -6.29 -7.26 15.54
CA PRO A 98 -6.63 -8.67 15.78
C PRO A 98 -8.08 -8.97 15.44
N SER A 99 -8.32 -10.19 14.93
CA SER A 99 -9.68 -10.66 14.67
C SER A 99 -10.50 -10.65 15.96
N GLY A 100 -11.72 -10.12 15.88
CA GLY A 100 -12.62 -10.01 17.03
C GLY A 100 -12.27 -8.90 18.03
N HIS A 101 -11.36 -7.98 17.69
CA HIS A 101 -11.06 -6.84 18.53
C HIS A 101 -12.32 -5.99 18.76
N ASN A 102 -12.53 -5.54 19.99
CA ASN A 102 -13.75 -4.84 20.43
C ASN A 102 -14.07 -3.60 19.57
N SER A 103 -13.06 -2.80 19.21
CA SER A 103 -13.28 -1.62 18.36
C SER A 103 -13.80 -1.96 16.96
N SER A 104 -13.41 -3.12 16.41
CA SER A 104 -13.92 -3.60 15.12
C SER A 104 -15.35 -4.12 15.22
N GLN A 105 -15.72 -4.71 16.35
CA GLN A 105 -17.10 -5.15 16.61
C GLN A 105 -18.03 -3.95 16.75
N ILE A 106 -17.67 -2.97 17.57
CA ILE A 106 -18.43 -1.72 17.74
C ILE A 106 -18.60 -1.01 16.39
N ALA A 107 -17.54 -0.88 15.61
CA ALA A 107 -17.60 -0.27 14.29
C ALA A 107 -18.54 -1.04 13.34
N ALA A 108 -18.59 -2.36 13.42
CA ALA A 108 -19.48 -3.20 12.61
C ALA A 108 -20.96 -3.03 13.02
N GLU A 109 -21.23 -2.92 14.31
CA GLU A 109 -22.59 -2.65 14.84
C GLU A 109 -23.09 -1.30 14.34
N ILE A 110 -22.31 -0.22 14.54
CA ILE A 110 -22.64 1.12 14.07
C ILE A 110 -22.89 1.16 12.56
N LEU A 111 -21.99 0.54 11.77
CA LEU A 111 -22.17 0.49 10.32
C LEU A 111 -23.42 -0.29 9.91
N SER A 112 -23.78 -1.34 10.65
CA SER A 112 -25.01 -2.10 10.40
C SER A 112 -26.27 -1.25 10.64
N GLU A 113 -26.26 -0.44 11.67
CA GLU A 113 -27.36 0.51 11.96
C GLU A 113 -27.46 1.59 10.88
N VAL A 114 -26.35 2.29 10.57
CA VAL A 114 -26.33 3.40 9.61
C VAL A 114 -26.68 2.95 8.17
N TYR A 115 -26.26 1.74 7.78
CA TYR A 115 -26.46 1.25 6.41
C TYR A 115 -27.56 0.20 6.26
N GLY A 116 -28.16 -0.27 7.35
CA GLY A 116 -29.21 -1.28 7.35
C GLY A 116 -28.76 -2.66 6.87
N LYS A 117 -27.44 -2.94 6.89
CA LYS A 117 -26.84 -4.23 6.47
C LYS A 117 -25.50 -4.46 7.13
N ALA A 118 -25.17 -5.73 7.35
CA ALA A 118 -23.88 -6.10 7.91
C ALA A 118 -22.70 -5.64 7.02
N PRO A 119 -21.65 -5.04 7.60
CA PRO A 119 -20.45 -4.67 6.86
C PRO A 119 -19.59 -5.88 6.53
N TYR A 120 -18.71 -5.73 5.55
CA TYR A 120 -17.66 -6.69 5.26
C TYR A 120 -16.39 -6.32 6.01
N ASN A 121 -15.73 -7.32 6.60
CA ASN A 121 -14.38 -7.15 7.10
C ASN A 121 -13.40 -7.18 5.92
N VAL A 122 -12.71 -6.07 5.72
CA VAL A 122 -11.74 -5.92 4.64
C VAL A 122 -10.38 -5.53 5.21
N ARG A 123 -9.33 -5.77 4.45
CA ARG A 123 -8.00 -5.18 4.70
C ARG A 123 -7.73 -4.08 3.70
N ILE A 124 -6.86 -3.16 4.06
CA ILE A 124 -6.48 -2.05 3.19
C ILE A 124 -4.99 -2.18 2.91
N GLY A 125 -4.62 -2.24 1.63
CA GLY A 125 -3.23 -2.24 1.20
C GLY A 125 -2.55 -0.85 1.25
N GLY A 126 -3.17 0.13 1.91
CA GLY A 126 -2.65 1.48 2.12
C GLY A 126 -1.82 1.58 3.40
N SER A 127 -0.95 2.60 3.46
CA SER A 127 -0.12 2.89 4.63
C SER A 127 -0.75 4.02 5.44
N ILE A 128 -0.99 3.76 6.73
CA ILE A 128 -1.40 4.76 7.72
C ILE A 128 -0.39 4.65 8.87
N PRO A 129 0.77 5.32 8.78
CA PRO A 129 1.89 5.12 9.72
C PRO A 129 1.53 5.36 11.18
N VAL A 130 0.61 6.26 11.47
CA VAL A 130 0.17 6.56 12.83
C VAL A 130 -0.46 5.35 13.54
N MET A 131 -1.04 4.40 12.79
CA MET A 131 -1.67 3.21 13.39
C MET A 131 -0.64 2.30 14.07
N SER A 132 0.46 2.02 13.40
CA SER A 132 1.56 1.24 13.99
C SER A 132 2.26 2.00 15.11
N MET A 133 2.34 3.32 15.02
CA MET A 133 2.91 4.17 16.07
C MET A 133 2.04 4.17 17.32
N LEU A 134 0.71 4.27 17.22
CA LEU A 134 -0.20 4.19 18.36
C LEU A 134 -0.08 2.84 19.07
N LEU A 135 0.00 1.76 18.31
CA LEU A 135 0.20 0.44 18.90
C LEU A 135 1.55 0.34 19.63
N LYS A 136 2.61 0.82 19.01
CA LYS A 136 3.97 0.75 19.57
C LYS A 136 4.15 1.61 20.81
N GLU A 137 3.68 2.85 20.78
CA GLU A 137 3.95 3.84 21.86
C GLU A 137 2.90 3.80 22.98
N LEU A 138 1.65 3.46 22.65
CA LEU A 138 0.55 3.48 23.60
C LEU A 138 -0.05 2.09 23.89
N GLY A 139 0.35 1.05 23.16
CA GLY A 139 -0.22 -0.29 23.29
C GLY A 139 -1.68 -0.40 22.87
N VAL A 140 -2.18 0.56 22.09
CA VAL A 140 -3.59 0.60 21.66
C VAL A 140 -3.74 0.29 20.18
N HIS A 141 -4.73 -0.53 19.85
CA HIS A 141 -5.14 -0.74 18.47
C HIS A 141 -6.14 0.34 18.04
N ALA A 142 -5.92 0.91 16.87
CA ALA A 142 -6.84 1.83 16.25
C ALA A 142 -7.54 1.17 15.06
N THR A 143 -8.85 1.37 14.93
CA THR A 143 -9.66 0.84 13.83
C THR A 143 -9.90 1.94 12.79
N VAL A 144 -9.69 1.62 11.51
CA VAL A 144 -10.04 2.54 10.43
C VAL A 144 -11.55 2.59 10.30
N PHE A 145 -12.12 3.77 10.56
CA PHE A 145 -13.54 4.02 10.50
C PHE A 145 -13.78 5.23 9.60
N ALA A 146 -14.03 4.98 8.31
CA ALA A 146 -14.06 6.01 7.28
C ALA A 146 -15.22 5.80 6.30
N PHE A 147 -15.72 6.89 5.70
CA PHE A 147 -16.94 6.94 4.90
C PHE A 147 -16.70 7.32 3.43
N GLY A 148 -15.44 7.43 3.01
CA GLY A 148 -15.08 7.64 1.60
C GLY A 148 -15.36 6.41 0.74
N LEU A 149 -15.70 6.60 -0.53
CA LEU A 149 -16.00 5.56 -1.49
C LEU A 149 -14.91 5.49 -2.57
N ASN A 150 -14.69 4.29 -3.11
CA ASN A 150 -13.63 4.04 -4.10
C ASN A 150 -13.76 4.85 -5.41
N ASP A 151 -14.95 5.36 -5.73
CA ASP A 151 -15.21 6.16 -6.92
C ASP A 151 -15.07 7.68 -6.69
N GLU A 152 -14.67 8.09 -5.49
CA GLU A 152 -14.43 9.49 -5.13
C GLU A 152 -13.04 9.99 -5.56
N LYS A 153 -12.33 9.21 -6.37
CA LYS A 153 -11.04 9.54 -7.00
C LYS A 153 -9.96 9.96 -6.00
N ILE A 154 -9.90 9.27 -4.87
CA ILE A 154 -8.89 9.52 -3.81
C ILE A 154 -7.48 9.56 -4.42
N HIS A 155 -6.70 10.59 -4.10
CA HIS A 155 -5.35 10.88 -4.61
C HIS A 155 -5.29 11.13 -6.13
N ALA A 156 -6.40 11.54 -6.76
CA ALA A 156 -6.46 11.81 -8.19
C ALA A 156 -7.08 13.20 -8.48
N PRO A 157 -6.88 13.75 -9.69
CA PRO A 157 -7.53 15.00 -10.09
C PRO A 157 -9.05 14.90 -9.99
N ASN A 158 -9.69 15.99 -9.53
CA ASN A 158 -11.12 16.08 -9.27
C ASN A 158 -11.60 15.09 -8.19
N GLU A 159 -10.79 14.88 -7.16
CA GLU A 159 -11.22 14.19 -5.93
C GLU A 159 -12.41 14.91 -5.32
N PHE A 160 -13.38 14.16 -4.83
CA PHE A 160 -14.57 14.70 -4.19
C PHE A 160 -15.02 13.81 -3.03
N PHE A 161 -15.84 14.35 -2.16
CA PHE A 161 -16.47 13.62 -1.06
C PHE A 161 -17.98 13.87 -1.07
N ARG A 162 -18.76 12.81 -0.93
CA ARG A 162 -20.23 12.92 -0.97
C ARG A 162 -20.80 13.49 0.32
N LEU A 163 -21.68 14.47 0.22
CA LEU A 163 -22.40 15.02 1.37
C LEU A 163 -23.23 13.95 2.10
N SER A 164 -23.75 12.95 1.38
CA SER A 164 -24.43 11.81 1.99
C SER A 164 -23.48 10.96 2.85
N SER A 165 -22.24 10.77 2.44
CA SER A 165 -21.21 10.09 3.23
C SER A 165 -20.81 10.90 4.45
N PHE A 166 -20.73 12.23 4.30
CA PHE A 166 -20.47 13.13 5.42
C PHE A 166 -21.57 13.05 6.50
N ARG A 167 -22.84 13.09 6.10
CA ARG A 167 -23.97 12.93 7.03
C ARG A 167 -23.95 11.60 7.76
N ARG A 168 -23.74 10.50 7.03
CA ARG A 168 -23.62 9.17 7.65
C ARG A 168 -22.43 9.08 8.59
N GLY A 169 -21.33 9.74 8.26
CA GLY A 169 -20.18 9.83 9.16
C GLY A 169 -20.53 10.55 10.46
N GLN A 170 -21.22 11.67 10.39
CA GLN A 170 -21.71 12.38 11.58
C GLN A 170 -22.64 11.50 12.43
N GLU A 171 -23.61 10.83 11.81
CA GLU A 171 -24.54 9.91 12.46
C GLU A 171 -23.78 8.74 13.16
N ALA A 172 -22.77 8.22 12.53
CA ALA A 172 -21.97 7.11 13.07
C ALA A 172 -21.03 7.49 14.21
N TYR A 173 -20.65 8.78 14.32
CA TYR A 173 -19.76 9.28 15.38
C TYR A 173 -20.51 9.92 16.56
N CYS A 174 -21.83 10.07 16.48
CA CYS A 174 -22.69 10.58 17.56
C CYS A 174 -23.39 9.47 18.31
#